data_486f3baee30cd2ea6264ad7adf25ae33
#
_entry.id   486f3baee30cd2ea6264ad7adf25ae33
#
_cell.length_a   1.000
_cell.length_b   1.000
_cell.length_c   1.000
_cell.angle_alpha   90.00
_cell.angle_beta   90.00
_cell.angle_gamma   90.00
#
_symmetry.space_group_name_H-M   'P 1'
#
loop_
_entity.id
_entity.type
_entity.pdbx_description
1 polymer ?
#
loop_
_entity_poly.entity_id
_entity_poly.type
_entity_poly.pdbx_seq_one_letter_code
_entity_poly.pdbx_strand_id
1 'polypeptide(L)'
;MKGISAATTGKNKKRWYFMKQMQGKQSILFQNPVKILSHACVGGKKEGEGPIGKHLDLIVEDPMFGKENWEESESCFLKTAGEIALRKGKKKKKDVRMAFCGDLLGQLIASSFGIAELEIPYYGVYGACSSIGAALSIGAMAVNGGFADLVLSGCSSHFASAEKEFRFPLGYGSQRPYSATWTVTGAGAFLLNEDKGDVQIRGITTGKIKDYGVQDPFNMGACMAPAAADTIYQSLVDFEREPKDFDRIITGDLGAVGQKLLFELLDENHKDIKKNHMDCGMQIFDEESQDTHAGGSGCACSALMLSAVILPKLASGEWKRVLFVPTGALLSQVSANEGRTIPAIAHAVWLESGRE
;
A
#
# COMPACT_ATOMS: atom_id res chain seq x y z
N MET A 1 -63.39 28.27 26.45
CA MET A 1 -61.91 28.33 26.45
C MET A 1 -61.40 26.95 26.08
N LYS A 2 -60.83 26.77 24.89
CA LYS A 2 -60.39 25.50 24.36
C LYS A 2 -58.89 25.33 24.67
N GLY A 3 -58.55 24.27 25.42
CA GLY A 3 -57.15 23.95 25.71
C GLY A 3 -56.43 23.37 24.49
N ILE A 4 -55.29 23.94 24.18
CA ILE A 4 -54.37 23.47 23.09
C ILE A 4 -53.44 22.43 23.73
N SER A 5 -53.61 21.17 23.33
CA SER A 5 -52.71 20.08 23.67
C SER A 5 -51.44 20.24 22.81
N ALA A 6 -50.31 20.45 23.47
CA ALA A 6 -48.99 20.44 22.81
C ALA A 6 -48.52 19.00 22.64
N ALA A 7 -48.50 18.52 21.38
CA ALA A 7 -47.90 17.26 21.02
C ALA A 7 -46.37 17.43 21.02
N THR A 8 -45.71 16.88 22.02
CA THR A 8 -44.26 16.72 22.09
C THR A 8 -43.80 15.64 21.12
N THR A 9 -43.39 16.02 19.93
CA THR A 9 -42.66 15.14 19.00
C THR A 9 -41.24 14.90 19.54
N GLY A 10 -41.08 13.80 20.24
CA GLY A 10 -39.75 13.34 20.66
C GLY A 10 -38.90 12.95 19.45
N LYS A 11 -38.10 13.90 18.96
CA LYS A 11 -36.99 13.56 18.09
C LYS A 11 -35.93 12.85 18.93
N ASN A 12 -35.92 11.52 18.87
CA ASN A 12 -34.80 10.71 19.32
C ASN A 12 -33.52 11.18 18.58
N LYS A 13 -32.79 12.13 19.13
CA LYS A 13 -31.41 12.40 18.74
C LYS A 13 -30.65 11.17 19.16
N LYS A 14 -30.38 10.23 18.21
CA LYS A 14 -29.34 9.22 18.37
C LYS A 14 -28.05 9.97 18.65
N ARG A 15 -27.66 10.00 19.92
CA ARG A 15 -26.37 10.52 20.35
C ARG A 15 -25.37 9.48 19.90
N TRP A 16 -24.71 9.71 18.76
CA TRP A 16 -23.59 8.90 18.29
C TRP A 16 -22.48 9.04 19.33
N TYR A 17 -22.41 8.11 20.26
CA TYR A 17 -21.20 7.92 21.04
C TYR A 17 -20.16 7.35 20.06
N PHE A 18 -19.24 8.18 19.58
CA PHE A 18 -18.04 7.69 18.97
C PHE A 18 -17.29 6.90 20.03
N MET A 19 -17.43 5.59 20.00
CA MET A 19 -16.63 4.74 20.87
C MET A 19 -15.19 4.86 20.40
N LYS A 20 -14.28 4.91 21.36
CA LYS A 20 -12.85 5.01 21.11
C LYS A 20 -12.39 3.79 20.32
N GLN A 21 -11.87 4.01 19.11
CA GLN A 21 -11.37 2.95 18.22
C GLN A 21 -9.85 2.74 18.34
N MET A 22 -9.20 3.57 19.14
CA MET A 22 -7.76 3.42 19.41
C MET A 22 -7.51 2.11 20.16
N GLN A 23 -6.57 1.33 19.66
CA GLN A 23 -6.15 0.05 20.21
C GLN A 23 -4.66 0.11 20.52
N GLY A 24 -4.27 -0.17 21.77
CA GLY A 24 -2.88 -0.08 22.20
C GLY A 24 -2.25 1.30 21.98
N LYS A 25 -1.04 1.32 21.42
CA LYS A 25 -0.22 2.55 21.27
C LYS A 25 -0.29 3.20 19.89
N GLN A 26 -0.41 2.40 18.82
CA GLN A 26 -0.27 2.86 17.42
C GLN A 26 -1.42 2.39 16.52
N SER A 27 -2.32 1.53 17.04
CA SER A 27 -3.30 0.86 16.21
C SER A 27 -4.71 1.44 16.37
N ILE A 28 -5.50 1.22 15.34
CA ILE A 28 -6.94 1.49 15.31
C ILE A 28 -7.63 0.18 14.93
N LEU A 29 -8.61 -0.24 15.72
CA LEU A 29 -9.47 -1.37 15.39
C LEU A 29 -10.85 -0.81 15.05
N PHE A 30 -11.24 -0.93 13.78
CA PHE A 30 -12.50 -0.38 13.28
C PHE A 30 -13.69 -1.18 13.82
N GLN A 31 -14.66 -0.49 14.44
CA GLN A 31 -15.91 -1.10 14.91
C GLN A 31 -16.76 -1.58 13.75
N ASN A 32 -16.83 -0.76 12.70
CA ASN A 32 -17.42 -1.10 11.42
C ASN A 32 -16.29 -1.22 10.41
N PRO A 33 -15.82 -2.44 10.09
CA PRO A 33 -14.71 -2.62 9.15
C PRO A 33 -15.03 -1.99 7.81
N VAL A 34 -14.02 -1.32 7.24
CA VAL A 34 -14.15 -0.67 5.94
C VAL A 34 -13.94 -1.71 4.84
N LYS A 35 -14.80 -1.74 3.85
CA LYS A 35 -14.77 -2.74 2.79
C LYS A 35 -14.08 -2.22 1.55
N ILE A 36 -13.37 -3.12 0.88
CA ILE A 36 -12.80 -2.86 -0.44
C ILE A 36 -13.85 -3.24 -1.48
N LEU A 37 -14.53 -2.23 -2.03
CA LEU A 37 -15.61 -2.39 -3.01
C LEU A 37 -15.10 -3.01 -4.31
N SER A 38 -13.98 -2.52 -4.79
CA SER A 38 -13.32 -2.98 -6.02
C SER A 38 -11.86 -2.53 -6.01
N HIS A 39 -11.06 -3.20 -6.83
CA HIS A 39 -9.65 -2.91 -7.00
C HIS A 39 -9.21 -3.18 -8.44
N ALA A 40 -8.10 -2.57 -8.83
CA ALA A 40 -7.47 -2.82 -10.10
C ALA A 40 -5.96 -2.70 -10.02
N CYS A 41 -5.27 -3.41 -10.91
CA CYS A 41 -3.83 -3.32 -11.08
C CYS A 41 -3.45 -3.30 -12.57
N VAL A 42 -2.58 -2.36 -12.91
CA VAL A 42 -2.03 -2.17 -14.25
C VAL A 42 -0.52 -2.31 -14.13
N GLY A 43 0.08 -3.24 -14.83
CA GLY A 43 1.52 -3.49 -14.80
C GLY A 43 2.18 -3.24 -16.14
N GLY A 44 3.50 -3.02 -16.13
CA GLY A 44 4.33 -2.96 -17.32
C GLY A 44 4.60 -4.34 -17.91
N LYS A 45 5.37 -4.36 -19.00
CA LYS A 45 5.74 -5.59 -19.71
C LYS A 45 6.46 -6.59 -18.80
N LYS A 46 7.47 -6.14 -18.07
CA LYS A 46 8.26 -7.01 -17.18
C LYS A 46 7.40 -7.65 -16.08
N GLU A 47 6.48 -6.91 -15.52
CA GLU A 47 5.50 -7.40 -14.55
C GLU A 47 4.51 -8.39 -15.18
N GLY A 48 4.14 -8.15 -16.44
CA GLY A 48 3.30 -9.04 -17.24
C GLY A 48 3.97 -10.38 -17.57
N GLU A 49 5.28 -10.39 -17.75
CA GLU A 49 6.10 -11.60 -17.99
C GLU A 49 6.39 -12.38 -16.69
N GLY A 50 6.13 -11.78 -15.52
CA GLY A 50 6.36 -12.38 -14.21
C GLY A 50 5.21 -13.27 -13.72
N PRO A 51 5.36 -13.85 -12.51
CA PRO A 51 4.39 -14.79 -11.93
C PRO A 51 2.97 -14.24 -11.80
N ILE A 52 2.81 -12.92 -11.64
CA ILE A 52 1.51 -12.28 -11.45
C ILE A 52 0.84 -11.83 -12.77
N GLY A 53 1.53 -11.93 -13.91
CA GLY A 53 1.10 -11.34 -15.18
C GLY A 53 -0.34 -11.70 -15.58
N LYS A 54 -0.72 -12.97 -15.42
CA LYS A 54 -2.09 -13.46 -15.73
C LYS A 54 -3.18 -12.88 -14.81
N HIS A 55 -2.81 -12.24 -13.74
CA HIS A 55 -3.73 -11.65 -12.74
C HIS A 55 -3.80 -10.13 -12.83
N LEU A 56 -3.00 -9.50 -13.71
CA LEU A 56 -3.09 -8.08 -13.96
C LEU A 56 -4.34 -7.76 -14.78
N ASP A 57 -4.97 -6.64 -14.48
CA ASP A 57 -6.15 -6.16 -15.24
C ASP A 57 -5.77 -5.63 -16.62
N LEU A 58 -4.54 -5.12 -16.73
CA LEU A 58 -3.96 -4.63 -17.97
C LEU A 58 -2.44 -4.74 -17.90
N ILE A 59 -1.83 -5.23 -18.98
CA ILE A 59 -0.39 -5.20 -19.21
C ILE A 59 -0.12 -4.14 -20.27
N VAL A 60 0.79 -3.22 -19.98
CA VAL A 60 1.21 -2.14 -20.88
C VAL A 60 2.57 -2.51 -21.47
N GLU A 61 2.58 -2.90 -22.75
CA GLU A 61 3.80 -3.34 -23.45
C GLU A 61 4.78 -2.19 -23.72
N ASP A 62 4.25 -0.99 -24.01
CA ASP A 62 5.06 0.20 -24.22
C ASP A 62 5.35 0.88 -22.88
N PRO A 63 6.62 0.89 -22.42
CA PRO A 63 6.98 1.51 -21.15
C PRO A 63 6.70 3.01 -21.09
N MET A 64 6.61 3.67 -22.26
CA MET A 64 6.23 5.08 -22.36
C MET A 64 4.71 5.30 -22.28
N PHE A 65 3.90 4.24 -22.38
CA PHE A 65 2.44 4.31 -22.43
C PHE A 65 1.93 5.34 -23.47
N GLY A 66 2.65 5.47 -24.58
CA GLY A 66 2.35 6.46 -25.61
C GLY A 66 2.61 7.93 -25.21
N LYS A 67 3.41 8.16 -24.17
CA LYS A 67 3.76 9.50 -23.68
C LYS A 67 5.20 9.88 -24.07
N GLU A 68 5.54 11.15 -23.83
CA GLU A 68 6.84 11.71 -24.22
C GLU A 68 7.91 11.58 -23.11
N ASN A 69 7.47 11.38 -21.85
CA ASN A 69 8.35 11.22 -20.68
C ASN A 69 7.83 10.17 -19.70
N TRP A 70 8.72 9.72 -18.79
CA TRP A 70 8.45 8.65 -17.86
C TRP A 70 7.44 9.02 -16.78
N GLU A 71 7.44 10.28 -16.35
CA GLU A 71 6.55 10.81 -15.32
C GLU A 71 5.10 10.84 -15.82
N GLU A 72 4.88 11.26 -17.07
CA GLU A 72 3.56 11.18 -17.71
C GLU A 72 3.10 9.75 -17.94
N SER A 73 4.04 8.85 -18.32
CA SER A 73 3.75 7.43 -18.43
C SER A 73 3.25 6.89 -17.10
N GLU A 74 3.97 7.14 -16.00
CA GLU A 74 3.58 6.70 -14.67
C GLU A 74 2.21 7.25 -14.25
N SER A 75 1.91 8.52 -14.57
CA SER A 75 0.59 9.12 -14.34
C SER A 75 -0.53 8.35 -15.04
N CYS A 76 -0.27 7.86 -16.27
CA CYS A 76 -1.23 7.06 -17.03
C CYS A 76 -1.51 5.70 -16.39
N PHE A 77 -0.51 5.05 -15.78
CA PHE A 77 -0.73 3.80 -15.04
C PHE A 77 -1.72 4.02 -13.89
N LEU A 78 -1.51 5.05 -13.07
CA LEU A 78 -2.40 5.34 -11.93
C LEU A 78 -3.81 5.72 -12.37
N LYS A 79 -3.93 6.62 -13.34
CA LYS A 79 -5.22 6.99 -13.94
C LYS A 79 -5.97 5.76 -14.43
N THR A 80 -5.30 4.92 -15.23
CA THR A 80 -5.92 3.72 -15.83
C THR A 80 -6.35 2.72 -14.77
N ALA A 81 -5.54 2.49 -13.73
CA ALA A 81 -5.93 1.65 -12.60
C ALA A 81 -7.17 2.20 -11.89
N GLY A 82 -7.23 3.52 -11.66
CA GLY A 82 -8.39 4.20 -11.10
C GLY A 82 -9.66 4.02 -11.95
N GLU A 83 -9.57 4.19 -13.26
CA GLU A 83 -10.69 4.01 -14.20
C GLU A 83 -11.19 2.55 -14.22
N ILE A 84 -10.29 1.58 -14.18
CA ILE A 84 -10.66 0.16 -14.11
C ILE A 84 -11.33 -0.15 -12.76
N ALA A 85 -10.79 0.33 -11.65
CA ALA A 85 -11.39 0.15 -10.32
C ALA A 85 -12.80 0.75 -10.26
N LEU A 86 -13.01 1.97 -10.77
CA LEU A 86 -14.33 2.61 -10.87
C LEU A 86 -15.30 1.77 -11.70
N ARG A 87 -14.88 1.29 -12.86
CA ARG A 87 -15.68 0.44 -13.74
C ARG A 87 -16.09 -0.86 -13.05
N LYS A 88 -15.15 -1.57 -12.40
CA LYS A 88 -15.42 -2.80 -11.65
C LYS A 88 -16.39 -2.54 -10.49
N GLY A 89 -16.23 -1.44 -9.78
CA GLY A 89 -17.11 -1.02 -8.69
C GLY A 89 -18.45 -0.46 -9.15
N LYS A 90 -18.68 -0.33 -10.47
CA LYS A 90 -19.88 0.31 -11.07
C LYS A 90 -20.10 1.72 -10.51
N LYS A 91 -19.01 2.47 -10.33
CA LYS A 91 -18.99 3.85 -9.83
C LYS A 91 -18.50 4.81 -10.90
N LYS A 92 -18.90 6.07 -10.77
CA LYS A 92 -18.43 7.19 -11.61
C LYS A 92 -17.41 8.02 -10.83
N LYS A 93 -16.55 8.77 -11.53
CA LYS A 93 -15.58 9.68 -10.92
C LYS A 93 -16.22 10.60 -9.87
N LYS A 94 -17.38 11.17 -10.16
CA LYS A 94 -18.15 12.06 -9.28
C LYS A 94 -18.69 11.41 -7.99
N ASP A 95 -18.75 10.08 -7.93
CA ASP A 95 -19.21 9.36 -6.75
C ASP A 95 -18.10 9.26 -5.69
N VAL A 96 -16.84 9.46 -6.10
CA VAL A 96 -15.68 9.43 -5.19
C VAL A 96 -15.55 10.76 -4.48
N ARG A 97 -15.62 10.74 -3.16
CA ARG A 97 -15.54 11.97 -2.35
C ARG A 97 -14.15 12.56 -2.35
N MET A 98 -13.13 11.71 -2.25
CA MET A 98 -11.72 12.09 -2.26
C MET A 98 -10.82 10.90 -2.61
N ALA A 99 -9.62 11.19 -3.08
CA ALA A 99 -8.56 10.24 -3.35
C ALA A 99 -7.37 10.46 -2.42
N PHE A 100 -6.76 9.36 -1.97
CA PHE A 100 -5.48 9.33 -1.27
C PHE A 100 -4.52 8.50 -2.12
N CYS A 101 -3.60 9.15 -2.81
CA CYS A 101 -2.67 8.45 -3.69
C CYS A 101 -1.25 8.99 -3.54
N GLY A 102 -0.28 8.17 -3.90
CA GLY A 102 1.12 8.52 -3.85
C GLY A 102 1.95 7.81 -4.91
N ASP A 103 3.16 8.27 -5.06
CA ASP A 103 4.22 7.71 -5.89
C ASP A 103 5.58 7.92 -5.24
N LEU A 104 6.67 7.61 -5.93
CA LEU A 104 8.03 7.77 -5.40
C LEU A 104 8.64 9.15 -5.66
N LEU A 105 8.06 9.92 -6.58
CA LEU A 105 8.71 11.10 -7.16
C LEU A 105 8.56 12.34 -6.30
N GLY A 106 9.43 13.30 -6.53
CA GLY A 106 9.34 14.64 -5.92
C GLY A 106 7.99 15.29 -6.21
N GLN A 107 7.39 15.88 -5.17
CA GLN A 107 6.07 16.52 -5.17
C GLN A 107 4.91 15.62 -5.61
N LEU A 108 5.11 14.29 -5.64
CA LEU A 108 4.11 13.31 -6.10
C LEU A 108 3.61 13.62 -7.51
N ILE A 109 4.54 13.90 -8.41
CA ILE A 109 4.18 14.46 -9.72
C ILE A 109 3.36 13.47 -10.57
N ALA A 110 3.65 12.16 -10.49
CA ALA A 110 2.91 11.15 -11.22
C ALA A 110 1.47 11.02 -10.69
N SER A 111 1.30 10.90 -9.36
CA SER A 111 -0.02 10.82 -8.73
C SER A 111 -0.84 12.08 -8.97
N SER A 112 -0.20 13.27 -8.87
CA SER A 112 -0.88 14.55 -9.05
C SER A 112 -1.50 14.67 -10.44
N PHE A 113 -0.74 14.39 -11.50
CA PHE A 113 -1.26 14.43 -12.86
C PHE A 113 -2.26 13.31 -13.15
N GLY A 114 -1.99 12.09 -12.67
CA GLY A 114 -2.89 10.95 -12.86
C GLY A 114 -4.27 11.19 -12.24
N ILE A 115 -4.33 11.76 -11.03
CA ILE A 115 -5.60 12.06 -10.35
C ILE A 115 -6.25 13.33 -10.89
N ALA A 116 -5.48 14.32 -11.36
CA ALA A 116 -6.04 15.51 -12.03
C ALA A 116 -6.90 15.12 -13.23
N GLU A 117 -6.47 14.15 -14.05
CA GLU A 117 -7.28 13.65 -15.18
C GLU A 117 -8.53 12.87 -14.75
N LEU A 118 -8.57 12.37 -13.51
CA LEU A 118 -9.77 11.79 -12.92
C LEU A 118 -10.73 12.83 -12.35
N GLU A 119 -10.29 14.08 -12.17
CA GLU A 119 -11.10 15.18 -11.61
C GLU A 119 -11.67 14.84 -10.21
N ILE A 120 -10.92 14.07 -9.40
CA ILE A 120 -11.30 13.67 -8.04
C ILE A 120 -10.55 14.56 -7.04
N PRO A 121 -11.22 15.12 -5.99
CA PRO A 121 -10.51 15.80 -4.89
C PRO A 121 -9.40 14.93 -4.30
N TYR A 122 -8.20 15.48 -4.09
CA TYR A 122 -6.99 14.69 -3.89
C TYR A 122 -6.16 15.14 -2.70
N TYR A 123 -5.68 14.17 -1.94
CA TYR A 123 -4.59 14.29 -0.98
C TYR A 123 -3.42 13.43 -1.43
N GLY A 124 -2.27 14.04 -1.65
CA GLY A 124 -1.01 13.34 -1.87
C GLY A 124 -0.50 12.70 -0.59
N VAL A 125 -0.10 11.42 -0.68
CA VAL A 125 0.42 10.65 0.46
C VAL A 125 1.80 10.14 0.11
N TYR A 126 2.81 10.47 0.93
CA TYR A 126 4.17 10.01 0.72
C TYR A 126 4.66 9.15 1.89
N GLY A 127 5.09 7.96 1.58
CA GLY A 127 5.73 7.02 2.49
C GLY A 127 6.73 6.14 1.72
N ALA A 128 7.31 6.67 0.63
CA ALA A 128 8.07 5.90 -0.34
C ALA A 128 7.28 4.64 -0.77
N CYS A 129 7.90 3.47 -0.87
CA CYS A 129 7.21 2.23 -1.27
C CYS A 129 6.06 1.83 -0.33
N SER A 130 5.98 2.37 0.90
CA SER A 130 4.87 2.12 1.85
C SER A 130 3.61 2.95 1.58
N SER A 131 3.61 3.82 0.57
CA SER A 131 2.52 4.77 0.29
C SER A 131 1.15 4.12 0.19
N ILE A 132 1.04 2.89 -0.33
CA ILE A 132 -0.25 2.18 -0.37
C ILE A 132 -0.79 1.85 1.02
N GLY A 133 0.09 1.50 1.97
CA GLY A 133 -0.29 1.26 3.37
C GLY A 133 -0.85 2.52 4.03
N ALA A 134 -0.22 3.66 3.80
CA ALA A 134 -0.69 4.96 4.26
C ALA A 134 -2.01 5.36 3.59
N ALA A 135 -2.12 5.22 2.26
CA ALA A 135 -3.32 5.57 1.50
C ALA A 135 -4.55 4.75 1.93
N LEU A 136 -4.38 3.43 2.12
CA LEU A 136 -5.44 2.56 2.64
C LEU A 136 -5.82 2.91 4.07
N SER A 137 -4.84 3.20 4.93
CA SER A 137 -5.07 3.56 6.34
C SER A 137 -5.86 4.85 6.47
N ILE A 138 -5.44 5.92 5.78
CA ILE A 138 -6.11 7.22 5.82
C ILE A 138 -7.48 7.13 5.14
N GLY A 139 -7.58 6.41 4.01
CA GLY A 139 -8.84 6.16 3.31
C GLY A 139 -9.85 5.43 4.20
N ALA A 140 -9.41 4.39 4.92
CA ALA A 140 -10.25 3.66 5.86
C ALA A 140 -10.70 4.54 7.05
N MET A 141 -9.80 5.38 7.60
CA MET A 141 -10.18 6.36 8.63
C MET A 141 -11.22 7.35 8.11
N ALA A 142 -11.07 7.84 6.87
CA ALA A 142 -12.01 8.80 6.27
C ALA A 142 -13.40 8.19 6.07
N VAL A 143 -13.48 6.95 5.61
CA VAL A 143 -14.75 6.23 5.44
C VAL A 143 -15.38 5.92 6.80
N ASN A 144 -14.64 5.26 7.70
CA ASN A 144 -15.15 4.87 9.02
C ASN A 144 -15.51 6.07 9.89
N GLY A 145 -14.82 7.20 9.73
CA GLY A 145 -15.10 8.47 10.39
C GLY A 145 -16.33 9.22 9.86
N GLY A 146 -16.94 8.74 8.77
CA GLY A 146 -18.09 9.38 8.14
C GLY A 146 -17.74 10.65 7.34
N PHE A 147 -16.47 10.81 6.96
CA PHE A 147 -16.02 11.96 6.13
C PHE A 147 -16.18 11.69 4.63
N ALA A 148 -16.34 10.42 4.24
CA ALA A 148 -16.56 10.02 2.86
C ALA A 148 -17.33 8.70 2.78
N ASP A 149 -18.27 8.61 1.82
CA ASP A 149 -18.99 7.36 1.52
C ASP A 149 -18.19 6.46 0.58
N LEU A 150 -17.34 7.05 -0.27
CA LEU A 150 -16.49 6.36 -1.22
C LEU A 150 -15.15 7.10 -1.38
N VAL A 151 -14.08 6.37 -1.19
CA VAL A 151 -12.69 6.85 -1.31
C VAL A 151 -11.95 6.03 -2.35
N LEU A 152 -11.05 6.68 -3.10
CA LEU A 152 -10.07 6.04 -3.95
C LEU A 152 -8.71 6.08 -3.23
N SER A 153 -8.14 4.92 -2.92
CA SER A 153 -6.76 4.79 -2.46
C SER A 153 -5.91 4.15 -3.55
N GLY A 154 -4.71 4.65 -3.79
CA GLY A 154 -3.86 4.09 -4.84
C GLY A 154 -2.42 4.56 -4.79
N CYS A 155 -1.58 3.90 -5.56
CA CYS A 155 -0.22 4.37 -5.80
C CYS A 155 0.34 3.80 -7.10
N SER A 156 1.42 4.42 -7.57
CA SER A 156 2.17 4.03 -8.75
C SER A 156 3.68 4.07 -8.50
N SER A 157 4.42 3.39 -9.33
CA SER A 157 5.84 3.60 -9.56
C SER A 157 6.19 3.20 -10.99
N HIS A 158 7.30 3.72 -11.50
CA HIS A 158 7.82 3.38 -12.81
C HIS A 158 9.34 3.23 -12.71
N PHE A 159 9.88 2.15 -13.28
CA PHE A 159 11.32 1.88 -13.21
C PHE A 159 12.15 3.07 -13.65
N ALA A 160 11.89 3.63 -14.84
CA ALA A 160 12.73 4.67 -15.41
C ALA A 160 12.61 6.02 -14.68
N SER A 161 11.42 6.40 -14.21
CA SER A 161 11.25 7.61 -13.39
C SER A 161 11.96 7.49 -12.04
N ALA A 162 11.89 6.32 -11.40
CA ALA A 162 12.58 6.05 -10.14
C ALA A 162 14.11 6.01 -10.32
N GLU A 163 14.62 5.38 -11.38
CA GLU A 163 16.06 5.39 -11.67
C GLU A 163 16.58 6.80 -11.92
N LYS A 164 15.83 7.63 -12.65
CA LYS A 164 16.14 9.03 -12.88
C LYS A 164 16.16 9.86 -11.60
N GLU A 165 15.22 9.60 -10.68
CA GLU A 165 15.10 10.33 -9.41
C GLU A 165 16.18 9.92 -8.40
N PHE A 166 16.45 8.61 -8.24
CA PHE A 166 17.19 8.08 -7.08
C PHE A 166 18.58 7.52 -7.42
N ARG A 167 18.85 7.14 -8.66
CA ARG A 167 20.09 6.46 -9.07
C ARG A 167 20.82 7.19 -10.18
N PHE A 168 21.09 8.44 -9.96
CA PHE A 168 21.88 9.25 -10.87
C PHE A 168 23.38 9.17 -10.55
N PRO A 169 24.27 9.11 -11.55
CA PRO A 169 24.02 9.17 -12.99
C PRO A 169 23.56 7.81 -13.56
N LEU A 170 22.59 7.85 -14.47
CA LEU A 170 21.95 6.68 -15.09
C LEU A 170 22.91 5.74 -15.82
N GLY A 171 24.08 6.23 -16.27
CA GLY A 171 25.12 5.41 -16.92
C GLY A 171 25.67 4.27 -16.06
N TYR A 172 25.45 4.32 -14.74
CA TYR A 172 25.84 3.25 -13.80
C TYR A 172 24.69 2.30 -13.45
N GLY A 173 23.52 2.47 -14.03
CA GLY A 173 22.31 1.68 -13.70
C GLY A 173 22.45 0.17 -13.94
N SER A 174 23.44 -0.27 -14.76
CA SER A 174 23.74 -1.68 -14.94
C SER A 174 24.60 -2.29 -13.81
N GLN A 175 25.19 -1.47 -12.97
CA GLN A 175 26.05 -1.91 -11.86
C GLN A 175 25.22 -2.10 -10.58
N ARG A 176 24.39 -3.14 -10.55
CA ARG A 176 23.52 -3.44 -9.43
C ARG A 176 24.14 -4.54 -8.55
N PRO A 177 24.37 -4.30 -7.24
CA PRO A 177 24.75 -5.36 -6.30
C PRO A 177 23.60 -6.34 -6.09
N TYR A 178 23.91 -7.52 -5.52
CA TYR A 178 22.88 -8.52 -5.19
C TYR A 178 21.84 -8.06 -4.17
N SER A 179 22.12 -7.01 -3.39
CA SER A 179 21.17 -6.38 -2.46
C SER A 179 20.16 -5.46 -3.17
N ALA A 180 20.44 -5.04 -4.40
CA ALA A 180 19.57 -4.15 -5.17
C ALA A 180 18.25 -4.84 -5.53
N THR A 181 17.21 -4.04 -5.62
CA THR A 181 15.87 -4.44 -6.06
C THR A 181 15.53 -3.76 -7.38
N TRP A 182 14.58 -4.31 -8.12
CA TRP A 182 14.05 -3.73 -9.35
C TRP A 182 12.78 -2.95 -9.08
N THR A 183 12.72 -1.67 -9.44
CA THR A 183 11.50 -0.89 -9.27
C THR A 183 10.41 -1.40 -10.20
N VAL A 184 9.28 -1.76 -9.63
CA VAL A 184 8.09 -2.25 -10.35
C VAL A 184 7.44 -1.10 -11.11
N THR A 185 7.09 -1.35 -12.37
CA THR A 185 6.35 -0.43 -13.22
C THR A 185 4.88 -0.77 -13.20
N GLY A 186 4.05 0.13 -12.69
CA GLY A 186 2.61 -0.08 -12.64
C GLY A 186 1.90 0.78 -11.63
N ALA A 187 0.63 0.46 -11.40
CA ALA A 187 -0.22 1.12 -10.41
C ALA A 187 -1.28 0.17 -9.88
N GLY A 188 -1.66 0.38 -8.61
CA GLY A 188 -2.83 -0.23 -7.99
C GLY A 188 -3.81 0.82 -7.48
N ALA A 189 -5.11 0.57 -7.65
CA ALA A 189 -6.18 1.44 -7.21
C ALA A 189 -7.29 0.65 -6.51
N PHE A 190 -7.80 1.18 -5.40
CA PHE A 190 -8.72 0.51 -4.48
C PHE A 190 -9.85 1.46 -4.09
N LEU A 191 -11.10 1.05 -4.29
CA LEU A 191 -12.27 1.79 -3.83
C LEU A 191 -12.71 1.30 -2.47
N LEU A 192 -12.77 2.19 -1.50
CA LEU A 192 -13.14 1.91 -0.11
C LEU A 192 -14.52 2.48 0.22
N ASN A 193 -15.36 1.70 0.89
CA ASN A 193 -16.68 2.10 1.40
C ASN A 193 -17.04 1.34 2.68
N GLU A 194 -18.22 1.61 3.26
CA GLU A 194 -18.74 0.88 4.42
C GLU A 194 -19.57 -0.36 4.05
N ASP A 195 -20.24 -0.33 2.89
CA ASP A 195 -21.37 -1.21 2.66
C ASP A 195 -21.02 -2.55 1.99
N LYS A 196 -20.15 -2.51 0.96
CA LYS A 196 -19.97 -3.62 0.02
C LYS A 196 -18.51 -3.95 -0.23
N GLY A 197 -18.20 -5.23 -0.29
CA GLY A 197 -16.89 -5.78 -0.63
C GLY A 197 -16.70 -7.15 0.01
N ASP A 198 -15.95 -8.01 -0.67
CA ASP A 198 -15.64 -9.37 -0.21
C ASP A 198 -14.46 -9.39 0.77
N VAL A 199 -13.72 -8.29 0.87
CA VAL A 199 -12.58 -8.10 1.78
C VAL A 199 -12.78 -6.81 2.57
N GLN A 200 -12.40 -6.85 3.84
CA GLN A 200 -12.52 -5.71 4.74
C GLN A 200 -11.20 -5.35 5.43
N ILE A 201 -11.01 -4.06 5.67
CA ILE A 201 -9.96 -3.53 6.53
C ILE A 201 -10.50 -3.53 7.95
N ARG A 202 -9.99 -4.46 8.77
CA ARG A 202 -10.39 -4.64 10.16
C ARG A 202 -9.74 -3.63 11.09
N GLY A 203 -8.49 -3.32 10.82
CA GLY A 203 -7.71 -2.39 11.62
C GLY A 203 -6.45 -1.94 10.88
N ILE A 204 -5.78 -0.97 11.48
CA ILE A 204 -4.52 -0.40 10.94
C ILE A 204 -3.55 -0.15 12.08
N THR A 205 -2.25 -0.21 11.78
CA THR A 205 -1.19 0.23 12.70
C THR A 205 -0.33 1.28 12.01
N THR A 206 -0.29 2.48 12.56
CA THR A 206 0.57 3.56 12.06
C THR A 206 2.01 3.30 12.49
N GLY A 207 2.91 3.17 11.53
CA GLY A 207 4.33 2.94 11.79
C GLY A 207 5.06 4.18 12.28
N LYS A 208 6.22 3.94 12.88
CA LYS A 208 7.21 4.95 13.24
C LYS A 208 8.34 4.96 12.24
N ILE A 209 8.92 6.13 12.01
CA ILE A 209 10.19 6.23 11.28
C ILE A 209 11.28 5.57 12.12
N LYS A 210 12.03 4.66 11.49
CA LYS A 210 13.20 3.99 12.05
C LYS A 210 14.42 4.32 11.22
N ASP A 211 15.54 4.57 11.90
CA ASP A 211 16.83 4.81 11.28
C ASP A 211 17.90 4.00 12.03
N TYR A 212 18.48 3.05 11.32
CA TYR A 212 19.52 2.16 11.83
C TYR A 212 20.91 2.45 11.23
N GLY A 213 21.06 3.63 10.65
CA GLY A 213 22.36 4.12 10.18
C GLY A 213 22.77 3.59 8.80
N VAL A 214 21.87 3.00 8.04
CA VAL A 214 22.16 2.51 6.68
C VAL A 214 22.30 3.70 5.73
N GLN A 215 23.37 3.73 4.93
CA GLN A 215 23.67 4.79 3.96
C GLN A 215 23.70 4.28 2.51
N ASP A 216 23.72 2.96 2.31
CA ASP A 216 23.79 2.34 0.98
C ASP A 216 22.42 2.39 0.27
N PRO A 217 22.26 3.19 -0.80
CA PRO A 217 21.02 3.30 -1.55
C PRO A 217 20.65 2.04 -2.34
N PHE A 218 21.59 1.09 -2.47
CA PHE A 218 21.34 -0.21 -3.12
C PHE A 218 20.95 -1.31 -2.12
N ASN A 219 20.85 -0.99 -0.83
CA ASN A 219 20.45 -1.95 0.19
C ASN A 219 19.20 -1.46 0.94
N MET A 220 18.12 -1.22 0.18
CA MET A 220 16.84 -0.75 0.72
C MET A 220 16.21 -1.74 1.70
N GLY A 221 16.40 -3.05 1.48
CA GLY A 221 15.92 -4.07 2.39
C GLY A 221 16.48 -3.91 3.81
N ALA A 222 17.77 -3.61 3.95
CA ALA A 222 18.38 -3.35 5.24
C ALA A 222 17.84 -2.05 5.89
N CYS A 223 17.55 -1.02 5.10
CA CYS A 223 16.93 0.20 5.61
C CYS A 223 15.52 -0.06 6.16
N MET A 224 14.71 -0.86 5.44
CA MET A 224 13.29 -1.04 5.72
C MET A 224 12.98 -2.10 6.79
N ALA A 225 13.82 -3.12 6.95
CA ALA A 225 13.60 -4.22 7.89
C ALA A 225 13.30 -3.76 9.34
N PRO A 226 14.02 -2.77 9.93
CA PRO A 226 13.71 -2.28 11.26
C PRO A 226 12.33 -1.63 11.40
N ALA A 227 11.88 -0.89 10.38
CA ALA A 227 10.55 -0.28 10.39
C ALA A 227 9.45 -1.34 10.26
N ALA A 228 9.66 -2.35 9.42
CA ALA A 228 8.77 -3.49 9.29
C ALA A 228 8.68 -4.28 10.61
N ALA A 229 9.81 -4.58 11.24
CA ALA A 229 9.86 -5.31 12.52
C ALA A 229 9.11 -4.57 13.63
N ASP A 230 9.36 -3.25 13.81
CA ASP A 230 8.67 -2.42 14.80
C ASP A 230 7.15 -2.40 14.55
N THR A 231 6.74 -2.22 13.30
CA THR A 231 5.31 -2.14 12.96
C THR A 231 4.59 -3.48 13.11
N ILE A 232 5.20 -4.59 12.68
CA ILE A 232 4.63 -5.94 12.86
C ILE A 232 4.52 -6.25 14.35
N TYR A 233 5.60 -6.05 15.11
CA TYR A 233 5.60 -6.28 16.56
C TYR A 233 4.51 -5.46 17.25
N GLN A 234 4.44 -4.16 16.95
CA GLN A 234 3.44 -3.28 17.58
C GLN A 234 2.00 -3.66 17.17
N SER A 235 1.78 -4.08 15.92
CA SER A 235 0.49 -4.60 15.48
C SER A 235 0.05 -5.81 16.29
N LEU A 236 0.95 -6.78 16.46
CA LEU A 236 0.67 -8.00 17.23
C LEU A 236 0.33 -7.69 18.69
N VAL A 237 1.10 -6.77 19.31
CA VAL A 237 0.86 -6.34 20.69
C VAL A 237 -0.44 -5.57 20.83
N ASP A 238 -0.67 -4.57 19.98
CA ASP A 238 -1.86 -3.70 20.08
C ASP A 238 -3.16 -4.45 19.82
N PHE A 239 -3.15 -5.37 18.84
CA PHE A 239 -4.33 -6.19 18.52
C PHE A 239 -4.46 -7.43 19.41
N GLU A 240 -3.54 -7.65 20.34
CA GLU A 240 -3.52 -8.85 21.20
C GLU A 240 -3.55 -10.14 20.35
N ARG A 241 -2.67 -10.20 19.34
CA ARG A 241 -2.57 -11.32 18.39
C ARG A 241 -1.18 -11.93 18.39
N GLU A 242 -1.14 -13.22 18.07
CA GLU A 242 0.10 -13.92 17.78
C GLU A 242 0.26 -14.10 16.25
N PRO A 243 1.50 -14.33 15.75
CA PRO A 243 1.73 -14.55 14.33
C PRO A 243 0.81 -15.62 13.71
N LYS A 244 0.55 -16.69 14.42
CA LYS A 244 -0.33 -17.80 13.98
C LYS A 244 -1.80 -17.43 13.76
N ASP A 245 -2.24 -16.27 14.27
CA ASP A 245 -3.62 -15.81 14.12
C ASP A 245 -3.86 -15.20 12.72
N PHE A 246 -2.78 -15.01 11.95
CA PHE A 246 -2.82 -14.57 10.55
C PHE A 246 -2.42 -15.71 9.62
N ASP A 247 -3.15 -15.91 8.53
CA ASP A 247 -2.74 -16.87 7.48
C ASP A 247 -1.46 -16.41 6.82
N ARG A 248 -1.29 -15.09 6.67
CA ARG A 248 -0.07 -14.47 6.15
C ARG A 248 0.21 -13.14 6.84
N ILE A 249 1.50 -12.89 7.07
CA ILE A 249 2.07 -11.57 7.38
C ILE A 249 2.90 -11.18 6.17
N ILE A 250 2.48 -10.12 5.45
CA ILE A 250 3.00 -9.82 4.12
C ILE A 250 3.69 -8.47 4.13
N THR A 251 5.00 -8.46 3.88
CA THR A 251 5.77 -7.23 3.70
C THR A 251 5.75 -6.75 2.25
N GLY A 252 6.05 -5.46 2.07
CA GLY A 252 5.96 -4.80 0.77
C GLY A 252 7.08 -5.21 -0.19
N ASP A 253 8.30 -4.84 0.13
CA ASP A 253 9.43 -4.93 -0.77
C ASP A 253 10.77 -5.01 -0.03
N LEU A 254 10.82 -5.78 1.03
CA LEU A 254 12.06 -6.04 1.77
C LEU A 254 13.08 -6.79 0.93
N GLY A 255 12.61 -7.63 0.03
CA GLY A 255 13.45 -8.51 -0.76
C GLY A 255 14.21 -9.54 0.08
N ALA A 256 15.07 -10.31 -0.56
CA ALA A 256 15.77 -11.43 0.09
C ALA A 256 16.67 -10.98 1.26
N VAL A 257 17.31 -9.82 1.16
CA VAL A 257 18.19 -9.28 2.22
C VAL A 257 17.38 -8.79 3.41
N GLY A 258 16.38 -7.94 3.16
CA GLY A 258 15.57 -7.35 4.23
C GLY A 258 14.71 -8.39 4.95
N GLN A 259 14.24 -9.43 4.26
CA GLN A 259 13.52 -10.55 4.87
C GLN A 259 14.34 -11.26 5.94
N LYS A 260 15.62 -11.54 5.66
CA LYS A 260 16.52 -12.20 6.64
C LYS A 260 16.67 -11.34 7.89
N LEU A 261 16.94 -10.04 7.70
CA LEU A 261 17.07 -9.09 8.81
C LEU A 261 15.75 -8.94 9.60
N LEU A 262 14.61 -8.92 8.91
CA LEU A 262 13.30 -8.90 9.57
C LEU A 262 13.14 -10.08 10.53
N PHE A 263 13.51 -11.28 10.10
CA PHE A 263 13.38 -12.46 10.95
C PHE A 263 14.27 -12.38 12.19
N GLU A 264 15.52 -11.93 12.06
CA GLU A 264 16.43 -11.72 13.17
C GLU A 264 15.86 -10.71 14.18
N LEU A 265 15.40 -9.55 13.70
CA LEU A 265 14.83 -8.51 14.56
C LEU A 265 13.54 -8.93 15.29
N LEU A 266 12.72 -9.77 14.67
CA LEU A 266 11.51 -10.29 15.32
C LEU A 266 11.81 -11.43 16.27
N ASP A 267 12.81 -12.26 16.00
CA ASP A 267 13.28 -13.32 16.92
C ASP A 267 13.77 -12.72 18.25
N GLU A 268 14.43 -11.56 18.24
CA GLU A 268 14.82 -10.82 19.46
C GLU A 268 13.61 -10.50 20.36
N ASN A 269 12.43 -10.35 19.77
CA ASN A 269 11.16 -10.06 20.45
C ASN A 269 10.28 -11.31 20.61
N HIS A 270 10.81 -12.50 20.39
CA HIS A 270 10.11 -13.78 20.47
C HIS A 270 8.86 -13.86 19.56
N LYS A 271 8.92 -13.25 18.37
CA LYS A 271 7.87 -13.27 17.36
C LYS A 271 8.36 -13.98 16.09
N ASP A 272 8.17 -15.27 16.01
CA ASP A 272 8.50 -16.06 14.82
C ASP A 272 7.38 -15.98 13.79
N ILE A 273 7.68 -15.36 12.62
CA ILE A 273 6.75 -15.23 11.47
C ILE A 273 7.18 -16.07 10.26
N LYS A 274 8.30 -16.80 10.33
CA LYS A 274 8.91 -17.50 9.18
C LYS A 274 7.96 -18.40 8.41
N LYS A 275 7.03 -19.07 9.13
CA LYS A 275 6.07 -20.03 8.53
C LYS A 275 4.98 -19.39 7.68
N ASN A 276 4.57 -18.18 8.01
CA ASN A 276 3.46 -17.49 7.36
C ASN A 276 3.84 -16.13 6.76
N HIS A 277 5.13 -15.83 6.74
CA HIS A 277 5.65 -14.63 6.07
C HIS A 277 5.64 -14.78 4.55
N MET A 278 5.38 -13.70 3.87
CA MET A 278 5.53 -13.50 2.42
C MET A 278 6.03 -12.07 2.18
N ASP A 279 6.89 -11.88 1.18
CA ASP A 279 7.31 -10.55 0.74
C ASP A 279 6.87 -10.31 -0.70
N CYS A 280 6.19 -9.19 -0.97
CA CYS A 280 5.67 -8.89 -2.30
C CYS A 280 6.79 -8.77 -3.34
N GLY A 281 7.92 -8.16 -2.95
CA GLY A 281 9.07 -8.01 -3.83
C GLY A 281 9.67 -9.33 -4.27
N MET A 282 9.63 -10.35 -3.42
CA MET A 282 10.11 -11.70 -3.74
C MET A 282 9.12 -12.53 -4.57
N GLN A 283 7.89 -12.06 -4.76
CA GLN A 283 6.84 -12.82 -5.45
C GLN A 283 6.43 -12.22 -6.78
N ILE A 284 6.76 -10.94 -7.02
CA ILE A 284 6.27 -10.22 -8.19
C ILE A 284 7.03 -10.56 -9.46
N PHE A 285 8.31 -10.92 -9.34
CA PHE A 285 9.19 -11.33 -10.43
C PHE A 285 9.68 -12.75 -10.25
N ASP A 286 10.07 -13.39 -11.33
CA ASP A 286 10.82 -14.62 -11.33
C ASP A 286 12.32 -14.31 -11.24
N GLU A 287 12.93 -14.69 -10.11
CA GLU A 287 14.33 -14.35 -9.79
C GLU A 287 15.31 -14.89 -10.84
N GLU A 288 15.07 -16.12 -11.35
CA GLU A 288 15.99 -16.79 -12.26
C GLU A 288 15.95 -16.20 -13.67
N SER A 289 14.77 -15.88 -14.19
CA SER A 289 14.58 -15.46 -15.58
C SER A 289 14.54 -13.94 -15.78
N GLN A 290 14.26 -13.14 -14.72
CA GLN A 290 14.02 -11.72 -14.88
C GLN A 290 15.11 -10.80 -14.31
N ASP A 291 16.21 -11.35 -13.77
CA ASP A 291 17.39 -10.59 -13.28
C ASP A 291 17.01 -9.43 -12.35
N THR A 292 16.30 -9.72 -11.27
CA THR A 292 15.84 -8.72 -10.30
C THR A 292 16.63 -8.68 -8.99
N HIS A 293 17.67 -9.54 -8.85
CA HIS A 293 18.52 -9.68 -7.68
C HIS A 293 17.72 -9.93 -6.39
N ALA A 294 17.62 -8.93 -5.48
CA ALA A 294 16.90 -9.12 -4.21
C ALA A 294 15.37 -9.13 -4.36
N GLY A 295 14.85 -8.87 -5.57
CA GLY A 295 13.41 -8.88 -5.86
C GLY A 295 12.88 -7.56 -6.40
N GLY A 296 11.56 -7.38 -6.40
CA GLY A 296 10.88 -6.15 -6.80
C GLY A 296 10.80 -5.12 -5.66
N SER A 297 10.63 -3.86 -6.00
CA SER A 297 10.48 -2.73 -5.06
C SER A 297 9.58 -1.65 -5.65
N GLY A 298 9.27 -0.63 -4.87
CA GLY A 298 8.48 0.53 -5.30
C GLY A 298 7.02 0.49 -4.86
N CYS A 299 6.35 1.63 -4.98
CA CYS A 299 4.94 1.76 -4.57
C CYS A 299 4.03 0.75 -5.28
N ALA A 300 4.25 0.52 -6.58
CA ALA A 300 3.47 -0.43 -7.35
C ALA A 300 3.70 -1.88 -6.92
N CYS A 301 4.85 -2.24 -6.37
CA CYS A 301 5.14 -3.61 -5.93
C CYS A 301 4.07 -4.16 -5.00
N SER A 302 3.88 -3.50 -3.86
CA SER A 302 2.86 -3.87 -2.88
C SER A 302 1.43 -3.73 -3.43
N ALA A 303 1.17 -2.71 -4.24
CA ALA A 303 -0.17 -2.44 -4.76
C ALA A 303 -0.61 -3.47 -5.81
N LEU A 304 0.28 -3.87 -6.72
CA LEU A 304 -0.01 -4.92 -7.70
C LEU A 304 -0.26 -6.25 -6.99
N MET A 305 0.63 -6.63 -6.06
CA MET A 305 0.48 -7.86 -5.27
C MET A 305 -0.79 -7.87 -4.44
N LEU A 306 -1.17 -6.73 -3.84
CA LEU A 306 -2.44 -6.61 -3.11
C LEU A 306 -3.62 -6.90 -4.02
N SER A 307 -3.67 -6.27 -5.21
CA SER A 307 -4.79 -6.43 -6.15
C SER A 307 -4.79 -7.79 -6.85
N ALA A 308 -3.62 -8.25 -7.33
CA ALA A 308 -3.52 -9.45 -8.15
C ALA A 308 -3.58 -10.76 -7.36
N VAL A 309 -3.10 -10.75 -6.11
CA VAL A 309 -2.91 -11.99 -5.32
C VAL A 309 -3.65 -11.97 -3.99
N ILE A 310 -3.40 -10.93 -3.17
CA ILE A 310 -3.84 -10.93 -1.77
C ILE A 310 -5.36 -10.83 -1.67
N LEU A 311 -5.95 -9.84 -2.31
CA LEU A 311 -7.41 -9.63 -2.28
C LEU A 311 -8.19 -10.79 -2.90
N PRO A 312 -7.80 -11.38 -4.05
CA PRO A 312 -8.46 -12.58 -4.58
C PRO A 312 -8.43 -13.77 -3.62
N LYS A 313 -7.33 -14.02 -2.92
CA LYS A 313 -7.22 -15.11 -1.94
C LYS A 313 -8.07 -14.88 -0.70
N LEU A 314 -8.18 -13.64 -0.23
CA LEU A 314 -9.11 -13.26 0.83
C LEU A 314 -10.57 -13.36 0.36
N ALA A 315 -10.89 -12.85 -0.82
CA ALA A 315 -12.24 -12.89 -1.39
C ALA A 315 -12.73 -14.32 -1.65
N SER A 316 -11.85 -15.24 -2.01
CA SER A 316 -12.18 -16.66 -2.17
C SER A 316 -12.36 -17.41 -0.84
N GLY A 317 -11.84 -16.85 0.25
CA GLY A 317 -11.77 -17.52 1.57
C GLY A 317 -10.59 -18.49 1.71
N GLU A 318 -9.65 -18.54 0.74
CA GLU A 318 -8.39 -19.30 0.86
C GLU A 318 -7.56 -18.75 2.02
N TRP A 319 -7.53 -17.44 2.18
CA TRP A 319 -7.02 -16.76 3.36
C TRP A 319 -8.16 -16.05 4.08
N LYS A 320 -8.13 -16.10 5.40
CA LYS A 320 -9.13 -15.44 6.26
C LYS A 320 -8.61 -14.12 6.82
N ARG A 321 -7.32 -14.09 7.22
CA ARG A 321 -6.68 -12.94 7.85
C ARG A 321 -5.29 -12.73 7.30
N VAL A 322 -5.00 -11.50 6.91
CA VAL A 322 -3.69 -11.06 6.44
C VAL A 322 -3.29 -9.78 7.18
N LEU A 323 -2.07 -9.74 7.70
CA LEU A 323 -1.43 -8.50 8.11
C LEU A 323 -0.56 -8.02 6.95
N PHE A 324 -1.03 -7.01 6.23
CA PHE A 324 -0.35 -6.42 5.08
C PHE A 324 0.46 -5.22 5.53
N VAL A 325 1.78 -5.26 5.32
CA VAL A 325 2.76 -4.30 5.87
C VAL A 325 3.66 -3.75 4.75
N PRO A 326 3.15 -2.87 3.90
CA PRO A 326 3.98 -2.14 2.95
C PRO A 326 5.12 -1.40 3.63
N THR A 327 6.30 -1.48 3.05
CA THR A 327 7.56 -0.97 3.56
C THR A 327 8.08 0.16 2.68
N GLY A 328 8.82 1.12 3.23
CA GLY A 328 9.34 2.24 2.45
C GLY A 328 10.64 2.79 3.03
N ALA A 329 11.64 2.94 2.18
CA ALA A 329 12.88 3.64 2.49
C ALA A 329 12.73 5.12 2.09
N LEU A 330 12.87 6.01 3.05
CA LEU A 330 12.72 7.45 2.86
C LEU A 330 14.05 8.05 2.33
N LEU A 331 14.47 7.55 1.18
CA LEU A 331 15.68 8.03 0.50
C LEU A 331 15.43 9.40 -0.09
N SER A 332 16.22 10.37 0.31
CA SER A 332 16.38 11.65 -0.36
C SER A 332 17.75 11.69 -1.02
N GLN A 333 17.79 11.92 -2.33
CA GLN A 333 19.05 12.00 -3.06
C GLN A 333 19.97 13.10 -2.50
N VAL A 334 19.39 14.25 -2.14
CA VAL A 334 20.14 15.35 -1.51
C VAL A 334 20.79 14.88 -0.22
N SER A 335 20.01 14.29 0.70
CA SER A 335 20.51 13.83 1.99
C SER A 335 21.54 12.70 1.85
N ALA A 336 21.29 11.76 0.92
CA ALA A 336 22.23 10.67 0.66
C ALA A 336 23.58 11.18 0.12
N ASN A 337 23.56 12.14 -0.81
CA ASN A 337 24.76 12.77 -1.34
C ASN A 337 25.54 13.57 -0.27
N GLU A 338 24.87 14.03 0.79
CA GLU A 338 25.48 14.66 1.97
C GLU A 338 25.99 13.64 3.01
N GLY A 339 25.92 12.33 2.70
CA GLY A 339 26.36 11.27 3.61
C GLY A 339 25.38 10.98 4.77
N ARG A 340 24.12 11.37 4.64
CA ARG A 340 23.08 11.06 5.63
C ARG A 340 22.61 9.62 5.50
N THR A 341 22.06 9.12 6.57
CA THR A 341 21.41 7.81 6.64
C THR A 341 20.05 7.80 5.94
N ILE A 342 19.55 6.62 5.63
CA ILE A 342 18.25 6.41 4.98
C ILE A 342 17.27 5.88 6.02
N PRO A 343 16.40 6.73 6.59
CA PRO A 343 15.35 6.29 7.49
C PRO A 343 14.27 5.53 6.71
N ALA A 344 13.48 4.71 7.43
CA ALA A 344 12.43 3.92 6.83
C ALA A 344 11.12 3.97 7.62
N ILE A 345 10.02 3.63 6.97
CA ILE A 345 8.70 3.56 7.56
C ILE A 345 7.94 2.35 7.01
N ALA A 346 7.01 1.82 7.81
CA ALA A 346 6.06 0.81 7.37
C ALA A 346 4.72 1.08 8.05
N HIS A 347 3.62 0.84 7.33
CA HIS A 347 2.27 0.89 7.90
C HIS A 347 1.62 -0.47 7.74
N ALA A 348 0.90 -0.94 8.77
CA ALA A 348 0.20 -2.20 8.67
C ALA A 348 -1.31 -2.00 8.47
N VAL A 349 -1.88 -2.86 7.62
CA VAL A 349 -3.31 -2.94 7.36
C VAL A 349 -3.76 -4.38 7.63
N TRP A 350 -4.63 -4.57 8.61
CA TRP A 350 -5.23 -5.87 8.88
C TRP A 350 -6.41 -6.08 7.94
N LEU A 351 -6.26 -7.01 7.02
CA LEU A 351 -7.27 -7.40 6.05
C LEU A 351 -7.94 -8.70 6.48
N GLU A 352 -9.25 -8.77 6.32
CA GLU A 352 -10.03 -9.99 6.56
C GLU A 352 -10.95 -10.32 5.39
N SER A 353 -11.16 -11.63 5.18
CA SER A 353 -12.23 -12.11 4.32
C SER A 353 -13.60 -11.65 4.84
N GLY A 354 -14.45 -11.15 3.97
CA GLY A 354 -15.85 -10.86 4.29
C GLY A 354 -16.76 -12.10 4.30
N ARG A 355 -16.19 -13.27 3.96
CA ARG A 355 -16.91 -14.56 4.01
C ARG A 355 -16.70 -15.19 5.38
N GLU A 356 -17.80 -15.62 6.00
CA GLU A 356 -17.80 -16.39 7.25
C GLU A 356 -17.26 -17.81 7.04
#